data_fbf04ba3ab9c04efff21dd369d4b7da4
#
_entry.id   fbf04ba3ab9c04efff21dd369d4b7da4
#
_cell.length_a   1.000
_cell.length_b   1.000
_cell.length_c   1.000
_cell.angle_alpha   90.00
_cell.angle_beta   90.00
_cell.angle_gamma   90.00
#
_symmetry.space_group_name_H-M   'P 1'
#
loop_
_entity.id
_entity.type
_entity.pdbx_description
1 polymer ?
#
loop_
_entity_poly.entity_id
_entity_poly.type
_entity_poly.pdbx_seq_one_letter_code
_entity_poly.pdbx_strand_id
1 'polypeptide(L)'
;MDVWDLTALAVEPHQPEVLHSDEGAARVIAINLPAGEALGDHEVHEHAWLHVQEGTVEVGEDGNLRRVGAGALVHWEPHERHAVVAVEDALLALILAPWPGPGHPSLRAREAL
;
A
#
# COMPACT_ATOMS: atom_id res chain seq x y z
N MET A 1 -7.87 17.87 -12.18
CA MET A 1 -8.07 16.40 -12.18
C MET A 1 -6.78 15.75 -12.60
N ASP A 2 -6.37 14.71 -11.86
CA ASP A 2 -5.20 13.93 -12.21
C ASP A 2 -5.66 12.55 -12.70
N VAL A 3 -4.94 12.00 -13.66
CA VAL A 3 -5.22 10.67 -14.19
C VAL A 3 -3.91 9.89 -14.28
N TRP A 4 -3.89 8.70 -13.68
CA TRP A 4 -2.76 7.78 -13.82
C TRP A 4 -3.24 6.49 -14.48
N ASP A 5 -2.59 6.11 -15.56
CA ASP A 5 -2.80 4.78 -16.15
C ASP A 5 -1.84 3.80 -15.46
N LEU A 6 -2.38 3.04 -14.51
CA LEU A 6 -1.57 2.12 -13.72
C LEU A 6 -0.96 1.00 -14.57
N THR A 7 -1.53 0.72 -15.75
CA THR A 7 -0.98 -0.29 -16.65
C THR A 7 0.22 0.21 -17.43
N ALA A 8 0.39 1.54 -17.52
CA ALA A 8 1.47 2.19 -18.27
C ALA A 8 2.59 2.73 -17.36
N LEU A 9 2.42 2.68 -16.05
CA LEU A 9 3.43 3.18 -15.11
C LEU A 9 4.64 2.24 -15.08
N ALA A 10 5.83 2.84 -15.23
CA ALA A 10 7.11 2.15 -15.09
C ALA A 10 7.62 2.36 -13.66
N VAL A 11 7.22 1.49 -12.75
CA VAL A 11 7.64 1.54 -11.34
C VAL A 11 8.77 0.54 -11.13
N GLU A 12 9.91 1.02 -10.65
CA GLU A 12 11.08 0.16 -10.39
C GLU A 12 10.92 -0.60 -9.08
N PRO A 13 11.45 -1.84 -8.99
CA PRO A 13 11.52 -2.56 -7.72
C PRO A 13 12.29 -1.73 -6.67
N HIS A 14 11.84 -1.79 -5.42
CA HIS A 14 12.44 -1.10 -4.28
C HIS A 14 12.40 0.43 -4.35
N GLN A 15 11.66 0.99 -5.31
CA GLN A 15 11.46 2.42 -5.49
C GLN A 15 9.96 2.73 -5.62
N PRO A 16 9.17 2.63 -4.54
CA PRO A 16 7.76 2.98 -4.58
C PRO A 16 7.58 4.41 -5.08
N GLU A 17 6.61 4.60 -5.95
CA GLU A 17 6.33 5.91 -6.52
C GLU A 17 5.10 6.51 -5.86
N VAL A 18 5.27 7.66 -5.21
CA VAL A 18 4.16 8.41 -4.65
C VAL A 18 3.45 9.14 -5.78
N LEU A 19 2.26 8.69 -6.12
CA LEU A 19 1.46 9.30 -7.18
C LEU A 19 0.74 10.55 -6.68
N HIS A 20 0.25 10.49 -5.45
CA HIS A 20 -0.50 11.58 -4.85
C HIS A 20 -0.25 11.57 -3.34
N SER A 21 -0.09 12.75 -2.76
CA SER A 21 -0.01 12.88 -1.31
C SER A 21 -0.59 14.24 -0.94
N ASP A 22 -1.75 14.22 -0.30
CA ASP A 22 -2.46 15.42 0.11
C ASP A 22 -2.85 15.29 1.57
N GLU A 23 -2.30 16.18 2.38
CA GLU A 23 -2.55 16.19 3.81
C GLU A 23 -4.02 16.47 4.11
N GLY A 24 -4.58 15.66 4.99
CA GLY A 24 -6.00 15.71 5.32
C GLY A 24 -6.88 14.91 4.36
N ALA A 25 -6.31 14.36 3.31
CA ALA A 25 -7.04 13.55 2.32
C ALA A 25 -6.45 12.16 2.20
N ALA A 26 -5.54 11.93 1.25
CA ALA A 26 -5.04 10.59 0.98
C ALA A 26 -3.59 10.60 0.49
N ARG A 27 -2.94 9.46 0.62
CA ARG A 27 -1.68 9.18 -0.04
C ARG A 27 -1.85 7.95 -0.92
N VAL A 28 -1.40 8.02 -2.16
CA VAL A 28 -1.50 6.95 -3.15
C VAL A 28 -0.10 6.60 -3.64
N ILE A 29 0.27 5.32 -3.53
CA ILE A 29 1.62 4.84 -3.82
C ILE A 29 1.52 3.68 -4.81
N ALA A 30 2.31 3.73 -5.89
CA ALA A 30 2.47 2.61 -6.81
C ALA A 30 3.70 1.81 -6.40
N ILE A 31 3.57 0.49 -6.37
CA ILE A 31 4.60 -0.43 -5.89
C ILE A 31 4.81 -1.53 -6.92
N ASN A 32 6.07 -1.78 -7.26
CA ASN A 32 6.49 -2.97 -7.99
C ASN A 32 7.08 -3.95 -6.98
N LEU A 33 6.42 -5.07 -6.77
CA LEU A 33 6.84 -6.10 -5.82
C LEU A 33 7.23 -7.36 -6.58
N PRO A 34 8.53 -7.62 -6.74
CA PRO A 34 8.98 -8.82 -7.44
C PRO A 34 8.58 -10.12 -6.73
N ALA A 35 8.42 -11.18 -7.51
CA ALA A 35 8.10 -12.52 -6.99
C ALA A 35 9.05 -12.93 -5.86
N GLY A 36 8.50 -13.44 -4.77
CA GLY A 36 9.24 -13.88 -3.58
C GLY A 36 9.56 -12.76 -2.60
N GLU A 37 9.37 -11.51 -2.95
CA GLU A 37 9.58 -10.39 -2.04
C GLU A 37 8.33 -10.05 -1.26
N ALA A 38 8.51 -9.36 -0.15
CA ALA A 38 7.43 -9.00 0.76
C ALA A 38 7.49 -7.53 1.15
N LEU A 39 6.32 -6.92 1.31
CA LEU A 39 6.16 -5.75 2.15
C LEU A 39 6.02 -6.29 3.57
N GLY A 40 6.91 -5.92 4.46
CA GLY A 40 7.01 -6.53 5.79
C GLY A 40 5.72 -6.51 6.60
N ASP A 41 5.68 -7.34 7.64
CA ASP A 41 4.57 -7.35 8.59
C ASP A 41 4.58 -6.04 9.37
N HIS A 42 3.60 -5.19 9.12
CA HIS A 42 3.52 -3.85 9.71
C HIS A 42 2.06 -3.40 9.85
N GLU A 43 1.91 -2.29 10.54
CA GLU A 43 0.63 -1.60 10.65
C GLU A 43 0.81 -0.13 10.26
N VAL A 44 -0.29 0.51 9.86
CA VAL A 44 -0.31 1.93 9.54
C VAL A 44 -1.40 2.62 10.35
N HIS A 45 -1.30 3.95 10.46
CA HIS A 45 -2.26 4.76 11.22
C HIS A 45 -3.53 5.10 10.43
N GLU A 46 -3.54 4.75 9.15
CA GLU A 46 -4.61 5.03 8.20
C GLU A 46 -5.39 3.76 7.87
N HIS A 47 -6.57 3.91 7.29
CA HIS A 47 -7.13 2.83 6.49
C HIS A 47 -6.20 2.58 5.31
N ALA A 48 -5.98 1.33 4.97
CA ALA A 48 -5.16 0.95 3.83
C ALA A 48 -6.00 0.13 2.84
N TRP A 49 -6.01 0.57 1.58
CA TRP A 49 -6.59 -0.20 0.47
C TRP A 49 -5.46 -0.60 -0.46
N LEU A 50 -5.35 -1.88 -0.76
CA LEU A 50 -4.37 -2.40 -1.69
C LEU A 50 -5.09 -2.93 -2.92
N HIS A 51 -4.80 -2.34 -4.07
CA HIS A 51 -5.30 -2.81 -5.37
C HIS A 51 -4.20 -3.60 -6.06
N VAL A 52 -4.51 -4.83 -6.47
CA VAL A 52 -3.60 -5.65 -7.26
C VAL A 52 -3.87 -5.36 -8.74
N GLN A 53 -2.96 -4.64 -9.39
CA GLN A 53 -3.08 -4.30 -10.80
C GLN A 53 -2.63 -5.46 -11.69
N GLU A 54 -1.51 -6.08 -11.34
CA GLU A 54 -0.94 -7.22 -12.05
C GLU A 54 -0.34 -8.20 -11.04
N GLY A 55 -0.29 -9.46 -11.41
CA GLY A 55 0.35 -10.51 -10.63
C GLY A 55 -0.54 -11.11 -9.56
N THR A 56 0.08 -11.84 -8.65
CA THR A 56 -0.57 -12.57 -7.56
C THR A 56 0.20 -12.34 -6.28
N VAL A 57 -0.51 -12.03 -5.21
CA VAL A 57 0.07 -11.83 -3.88
C VAL A 57 -0.67 -12.65 -2.84
N GLU A 58 -0.01 -12.91 -1.72
CA GLU A 58 -0.63 -13.43 -0.52
C GLU A 58 -0.69 -12.31 0.51
N VAL A 59 -1.86 -12.11 1.11
CA VAL A 59 -2.13 -11.01 2.03
C VAL A 59 -2.74 -11.53 3.33
N GLY A 60 -2.46 -10.84 4.42
CA GLY A 60 -3.01 -11.18 5.74
C GLY A 60 -1.99 -11.05 6.84
N GLU A 61 -2.18 -11.81 7.91
CA GLU A 61 -1.22 -11.93 8.99
C GLU A 61 -0.34 -13.17 8.80
N ASP A 62 0.83 -13.15 9.43
CA ASP A 62 1.75 -14.28 9.40
C ASP A 62 1.04 -15.57 9.85
N GLY A 63 1.20 -16.63 9.06
CA GLY A 63 0.54 -17.90 9.29
C GLY A 63 -0.92 -17.96 8.86
N ASN A 64 -1.51 -16.88 8.37
CA ASN A 64 -2.90 -16.82 7.90
C ASN A 64 -3.00 -15.92 6.67
N LEU A 65 -2.36 -16.35 5.59
CA LEU A 65 -2.31 -15.59 4.34
C LEU A 65 -3.38 -16.09 3.37
N ARG A 66 -3.96 -15.14 2.63
CA ARG A 66 -4.91 -15.40 1.57
C ARG A 66 -4.33 -14.97 0.23
N ARG A 67 -4.40 -15.84 -0.77
CA ARG A 67 -3.92 -15.54 -2.13
C ARG A 67 -4.98 -14.75 -2.89
N VAL A 68 -4.56 -13.63 -3.50
CA VAL A 68 -5.40 -12.77 -4.34
C VAL A 68 -4.64 -12.39 -5.62
N GLY A 69 -5.36 -12.26 -6.71
CA GLY A 69 -4.79 -11.93 -8.01
C GLY A 69 -5.21 -10.57 -8.54
N ALA A 70 -4.82 -10.30 -9.77
CA ALA A 70 -5.12 -9.06 -10.45
C ALA A 70 -6.62 -8.72 -10.41
N GLY A 71 -6.93 -7.46 -10.12
CA GLY A 71 -8.28 -6.96 -9.92
C GLY A 71 -8.76 -6.98 -8.49
N ALA A 72 -8.04 -7.64 -7.56
CA ALA A 72 -8.42 -7.66 -6.15
C ALA A 72 -8.22 -6.30 -5.49
N LEU A 73 -9.09 -5.99 -4.56
CA LEU A 73 -8.99 -4.84 -3.67
C LEU A 73 -9.05 -5.36 -2.23
N VAL A 74 -8.02 -5.06 -1.46
CA VAL A 74 -7.89 -5.49 -0.07
C VAL A 74 -7.94 -4.27 0.83
N HIS A 75 -8.64 -4.37 1.96
CA HIS A 75 -8.74 -3.29 2.93
C HIS A 75 -8.28 -3.77 4.30
N TRP A 76 -7.51 -2.91 4.99
CA TRP A 76 -7.15 -3.07 6.40
C TRP A 76 -7.58 -1.85 7.19
N GLU A 77 -8.10 -2.10 8.38
CA GLU A 77 -8.41 -1.05 9.35
C GLU A 77 -7.11 -0.40 9.87
N PRO A 78 -7.18 0.84 10.40
CA PRO A 78 -6.03 1.43 11.10
C PRO A 78 -5.50 0.48 12.18
N HIS A 79 -4.18 0.36 12.26
CA HIS A 79 -3.44 -0.48 13.22
C HIS A 79 -3.64 -1.98 13.06
N GLU A 80 -4.38 -2.43 12.07
CA GLU A 80 -4.47 -3.85 11.75
C GLU A 80 -3.13 -4.30 11.14
N ARG A 81 -2.53 -5.34 11.72
CA ARG A 81 -1.26 -5.86 11.20
C ARG A 81 -1.52 -6.58 9.88
N HIS A 82 -0.62 -6.37 8.96
CA HIS A 82 -0.73 -6.99 7.64
C HIS A 82 0.63 -7.24 7.02
N ALA A 83 0.69 -8.27 6.20
CA ALA A 83 1.82 -8.61 5.36
C ALA A 83 1.34 -8.82 3.92
N VAL A 84 2.21 -8.55 2.97
CA VAL A 84 1.96 -8.79 1.54
C VAL A 84 3.18 -9.48 0.98
N VAL A 85 2.99 -10.65 0.38
CA VAL A 85 4.08 -11.44 -0.22
C VAL A 85 3.73 -11.67 -1.68
N ALA A 86 4.63 -11.33 -2.60
CA ALA A 86 4.41 -11.58 -4.01
C ALA A 86 4.67 -13.04 -4.36
N VAL A 87 3.67 -13.69 -4.97
CA VAL A 87 3.80 -15.03 -5.55
C VAL A 87 4.35 -14.93 -6.96
N GLU A 88 3.88 -13.93 -7.70
CA GLU A 88 4.37 -13.53 -9.01
C GLU A 88 4.76 -12.07 -8.95
N ASP A 89 5.56 -11.59 -9.91
CA ASP A 89 5.84 -10.15 -10.02
C ASP A 89 4.51 -9.38 -10.00
N ALA A 90 4.38 -8.44 -9.08
CA ALA A 90 3.13 -7.74 -8.87
C ALA A 90 3.28 -6.23 -8.99
N LEU A 91 2.30 -5.60 -9.62
CA LEU A 91 2.11 -4.16 -9.58
C LEU A 91 0.91 -3.85 -8.70
N LEU A 92 1.14 -3.00 -7.70
CA LEU A 92 0.18 -2.70 -6.66
C LEU A 92 -0.04 -1.20 -6.56
N ALA A 93 -1.25 -0.80 -6.21
CA ALA A 93 -1.54 0.56 -5.78
C ALA A 93 -2.01 0.52 -4.34
N LEU A 94 -1.35 1.28 -3.47
CA LEU A 94 -1.67 1.39 -2.05
C LEU A 94 -2.26 2.76 -1.78
N ILE A 95 -3.44 2.80 -1.16
CA ILE A 95 -4.12 4.03 -0.79
C ILE A 95 -4.22 4.09 0.73
N LEU A 96 -3.73 5.19 1.30
CA LEU A 96 -3.78 5.46 2.75
C LEU A 96 -4.68 6.68 2.98
N ALA A 97 -5.72 6.54 3.78
CA ALA A 97 -6.64 7.64 4.08
C ALA A 97 -7.30 7.47 5.46
N PRO A 98 -7.53 8.57 6.21
CA PRO A 98 -7.03 9.91 5.95
C PRO A 98 -5.50 9.96 6.08
N TRP A 99 -4.82 10.80 5.32
CA TRP A 99 -3.36 10.92 5.38
C TRP A 99 -2.94 12.30 5.94
N PRO A 100 -2.00 12.38 6.91
CA PRO A 100 -1.61 11.24 7.76
C PRO A 100 -2.73 10.92 8.76
N GLY A 101 -2.82 9.64 9.15
CA GLY A 101 -3.85 9.19 10.08
C GLY A 101 -3.58 9.62 11.52
N PRO A 102 -4.61 9.58 12.38
CA PRO A 102 -4.46 9.93 13.80
C PRO A 102 -3.34 9.11 14.47
N GLY A 103 -2.45 9.81 15.16
CA GLY A 103 -1.29 9.19 15.81
C GLY A 103 -0.07 9.01 14.94
N HIS A 104 -0.14 9.38 13.66
CA HIS A 104 1.01 9.30 12.75
C HIS A 104 2.17 10.17 13.28
N PRO A 105 3.44 9.70 13.22
CA PRO A 105 4.57 10.45 13.76
C PRO A 105 4.73 11.86 13.23
N SER A 106 4.36 12.11 11.97
CA SER A 106 4.43 13.45 11.38
C SER A 106 3.51 14.45 12.07
N LEU A 107 2.36 14.00 12.60
CA LEU A 107 1.45 14.86 13.36
C LEU A 107 2.05 15.24 14.71
N ARG A 108 2.76 14.34 15.36
CA ARG A 108 3.46 14.64 16.63
C ARG A 108 4.54 15.69 16.44
N ALA A 109 5.28 15.62 15.35
CA ALA A 109 6.30 16.59 15.02
C ALA A 109 5.73 18.00 14.89
N ARG A 110 4.51 18.12 14.32
CA ARG A 110 3.81 19.39 14.20
C ARG A 110 3.29 19.90 15.53
N GLU A 111 2.74 19.03 16.35
CA GLU A 111 2.24 19.39 17.67
C GLU A 111 3.37 19.89 18.59
N ALA A 112 4.58 19.42 18.38
CA ALA A 112 5.76 19.83 19.14
C ALA A 112 6.31 21.20 18.72
N LEU A 113 5.90 21.72 17.60
CA LEU A 113 6.29 23.04 17.11
C LEU A 113 5.32 24.11 17.55
#